data_2b9d43e2417e15a680fd39769280e384
#
_entry.id   2b9d43e2417e15a680fd39769280e384
#
_cell.length_a   1.000
_cell.length_b   1.000
_cell.length_c   1.000
_cell.angle_alpha   90.00
_cell.angle_beta   90.00
_cell.angle_gamma   90.00
#
_symmetry.space_group_name_H-M   'P 1'
#
loop_
_entity.id
_entity.type
_entity.pdbx_description
1 polymer ?
#
loop_
_entity_poly.entity_id
_entity_poly.type
_entity_poly.pdbx_seq_one_letter_code
_entity_poly.pdbx_strand_id
1 'polypeptide(L)'
;MRKFLIIFTLTLVAFCGFAQEDDHGTNERIRDRMSEYIQKRLHLSNEESQKFTPVFFRYFKEWRTTLRDNRGDRLLLQQKVVDLRLRYRSEFREILGEKRGSQVYDHQEIFIKEMRRVGKERMENRPVKPPNNLPTN
;
A
#
# COMPACT_ATOMS: atom_id res chain seq x y z
N MET A 1 -6.12 52.44 -15.84
CA MET A 1 -6.91 51.23 -16.06
C MET A 1 -6.07 49.96 -16.24
N ARG A 2 -4.77 50.03 -16.28
CA ARG A 2 -3.88 48.84 -16.43
C ARG A 2 -3.54 48.10 -15.11
N LYS A 3 -3.88 48.66 -13.98
CA LYS A 3 -3.52 48.10 -12.65
C LYS A 3 -4.58 47.21 -12.01
N PHE A 4 -5.80 47.13 -12.55
CA PHE A 4 -6.88 46.32 -12.04
C PHE A 4 -7.00 44.92 -12.68
N LEU A 5 -6.27 44.65 -13.76
CA LEU A 5 -6.32 43.39 -14.50
C LEU A 5 -5.36 42.31 -13.95
N ILE A 6 -4.43 42.69 -13.07
CA ILE A 6 -3.42 41.79 -12.51
C ILE A 6 -3.92 41.09 -11.23
N ILE A 7 -4.95 41.62 -10.55
CA ILE A 7 -5.48 41.06 -9.29
C ILE A 7 -6.47 39.94 -9.54
N PHE A 8 -7.07 39.85 -10.73
CA PHE A 8 -8.09 38.83 -11.02
C PHE A 8 -7.55 37.48 -11.50
N THR A 9 -6.26 37.41 -11.87
CA THR A 9 -5.64 36.16 -12.33
C THR A 9 -4.96 35.33 -11.21
N LEU A 10 -4.88 35.84 -9.98
CA LEU A 10 -4.19 35.17 -8.88
C LEU A 10 -5.11 34.35 -7.95
N THR A 11 -6.41 34.37 -8.17
CA THR A 11 -7.39 33.68 -7.31
C THR A 11 -7.92 32.35 -7.86
N LEU A 12 -7.44 31.88 -9.02
CA LEU A 12 -7.95 30.65 -9.65
C LEU A 12 -7.02 29.42 -9.54
N VAL A 13 -5.97 29.46 -8.71
CA VAL A 13 -5.03 28.34 -8.56
C VAL A 13 -5.21 27.57 -7.25
N ALA A 14 -6.18 27.92 -6.40
CA ALA A 14 -6.33 27.33 -5.07
C ALA A 14 -7.39 26.22 -4.93
N PHE A 15 -7.91 25.62 -6.04
CA PHE A 15 -9.04 24.67 -5.92
C PHE A 15 -8.80 23.28 -6.53
N CYS A 16 -7.56 22.84 -6.70
CA CYS A 16 -7.24 21.48 -7.16
C CYS A 16 -6.39 20.67 -6.17
N GLY A 17 -6.64 20.78 -4.86
CA GLY A 17 -5.82 20.12 -3.84
C GLY A 17 -6.53 19.18 -2.86
N PHE A 18 -7.80 18.78 -3.08
CA PHE A 18 -8.55 18.06 -2.04
C PHE A 18 -9.06 16.66 -2.40
N ALA A 19 -8.44 15.95 -3.34
CA ALA A 19 -8.95 14.63 -3.76
C ALA A 19 -7.94 13.48 -3.67
N GLN A 20 -6.85 13.57 -2.88
CA GLN A 20 -5.83 12.51 -2.80
C GLN A 20 -5.39 12.12 -1.38
N GLU A 21 -6.05 12.58 -0.33
CA GLU A 21 -5.58 12.36 1.06
C GLU A 21 -5.95 11.00 1.66
N ASP A 22 -7.01 10.32 1.22
CA ASP A 22 -7.48 9.08 1.86
C ASP A 22 -6.67 7.83 1.45
N ASP A 23 -6.01 7.81 0.30
CA ASP A 23 -5.25 6.65 -0.16
C ASP A 23 -3.84 6.58 0.49
N HIS A 24 -3.22 7.72 0.81
CA HIS A 24 -1.91 7.74 1.45
C HIS A 24 -1.95 7.18 2.87
N GLY A 25 -2.88 7.60 3.72
CA GLY A 25 -2.98 7.12 5.10
C GLY A 25 -3.30 5.64 5.20
N THR A 26 -4.14 5.13 4.30
CA THR A 26 -4.47 3.70 4.23
C THR A 26 -3.28 2.87 3.77
N ASN A 27 -2.55 3.33 2.76
CA ASN A 27 -1.36 2.64 2.25
C ASN A 27 -0.23 2.59 3.29
N GLU A 28 -0.01 3.67 4.04
CA GLU A 28 0.99 3.70 5.11
C GLU A 28 0.64 2.72 6.24
N ARG A 29 -0.61 2.65 6.66
CA ARG A 29 -1.06 1.67 7.67
C ARG A 29 -0.87 0.23 7.21
N ILE A 30 -1.17 -0.07 5.95
CA ILE A 30 -0.96 -1.41 5.37
C ILE A 30 0.53 -1.72 5.32
N ARG A 31 1.37 -0.78 4.89
CA ARG A 31 2.83 -0.90 4.86
C ARG A 31 3.38 -1.25 6.23
N ASP A 32 3.00 -0.48 7.23
CA ASP A 32 3.51 -0.63 8.59
C ASP A 32 3.09 -1.98 9.19
N ARG A 33 1.81 -2.36 9.06
CA ARG A 33 1.32 -3.66 9.52
C ARG A 33 1.97 -4.83 8.80
N MET A 34 2.19 -4.72 7.49
CA MET A 34 2.86 -5.76 6.71
C MET A 34 4.33 -5.89 7.14
N SER A 35 5.02 -4.77 7.34
CA SER A 35 6.39 -4.75 7.84
C SER A 35 6.50 -5.43 9.21
N GLU A 36 5.66 -5.05 10.16
CA GLU A 36 5.62 -5.67 11.50
C GLU A 36 5.29 -7.17 11.44
N TYR A 37 4.35 -7.56 10.60
CA TYR A 37 3.99 -8.96 10.40
C TYR A 37 5.19 -9.79 9.94
N ILE A 38 5.88 -9.33 8.89
CA ILE A 38 7.06 -10.00 8.34
C ILE A 38 8.18 -10.09 9.38
N GLN A 39 8.46 -8.99 10.09
CA GLN A 39 9.48 -8.94 11.14
C GLN A 39 9.21 -9.97 12.25
N LYS A 40 7.97 -10.08 12.70
CA LYS A 40 7.55 -11.07 13.70
C LYS A 40 7.67 -12.51 13.19
N ARG A 41 7.25 -12.77 11.95
CA ARG A 41 7.32 -14.12 11.35
C ARG A 41 8.74 -14.60 11.10
N LEU A 42 9.64 -13.69 10.77
CA LEU A 42 11.06 -13.99 10.55
C LEU A 42 11.91 -13.88 11.81
N HIS A 43 11.32 -13.55 12.96
CA HIS A 43 12.00 -13.36 14.24
C HIS A 43 13.21 -12.42 14.15
N LEU A 44 13.01 -11.22 13.59
CA LEU A 44 14.08 -10.25 13.44
C LEU A 44 14.51 -9.70 14.78
N SER A 45 15.84 -9.54 14.96
CA SER A 45 16.40 -8.78 16.07
C SER A 45 16.09 -7.29 15.92
N ASN A 46 16.30 -6.50 16.97
CA ASN A 46 16.16 -5.05 16.90
C ASN A 46 17.09 -4.42 15.84
N GLU A 47 18.32 -4.89 15.75
CA GLU A 47 19.29 -4.42 14.78
C GLU A 47 18.86 -4.78 13.34
N GLU A 48 18.43 -6.01 13.11
CA GLU A 48 17.90 -6.45 11.82
C GLU A 48 16.65 -5.65 11.42
N SER A 49 15.73 -5.40 12.37
CA SER A 49 14.52 -4.60 12.14
C SER A 49 14.83 -3.16 11.73
N GLN A 50 15.83 -2.54 12.36
CA GLN A 50 16.27 -1.18 12.00
C GLN A 50 16.84 -1.10 10.59
N LYS A 51 17.55 -2.12 10.13
CA LYS A 51 18.07 -2.22 8.76
C LYS A 51 16.98 -2.61 7.74
N PHE A 52 16.09 -3.52 8.13
CA PHE A 52 15.02 -4.03 7.29
C PHE A 52 13.97 -2.98 6.94
N THR A 53 13.50 -2.22 7.93
CA THR A 53 12.36 -1.31 7.79
C THR A 53 12.53 -0.31 6.64
N PRO A 54 13.63 0.46 6.51
CA PRO A 54 13.78 1.42 5.42
C PRO A 54 13.85 0.76 4.04
N VAL A 55 14.45 -0.42 3.93
CA VAL A 55 14.50 -1.19 2.67
C VAL A 55 13.12 -1.68 2.29
N PHE A 56 12.38 -2.23 3.25
CA PHE A 56 11.03 -2.69 3.03
C PHE A 56 10.09 -1.54 2.63
N PHE A 57 10.22 -0.36 3.20
CA PHE A 57 9.40 0.79 2.87
C PHE A 57 9.64 1.30 1.44
N ARG A 58 10.89 1.30 0.96
CA ARG A 58 11.20 1.62 -0.44
C ARG A 58 10.61 0.57 -1.38
N TYR A 59 10.82 -0.71 -1.07
CA TYR A 59 10.24 -1.82 -1.82
C TYR A 59 8.71 -1.73 -1.89
N PHE A 60 8.04 -1.49 -0.77
CA PHE A 60 6.58 -1.39 -0.71
C PHE A 60 6.04 -0.25 -1.58
N LYS A 61 6.69 0.92 -1.55
CA LYS A 61 6.33 2.05 -2.39
C LYS A 61 6.41 1.69 -3.88
N GLU A 62 7.51 1.10 -4.32
CA GLU A 62 7.68 0.68 -5.71
C GLU A 62 6.69 -0.44 -6.09
N TRP A 63 6.44 -1.38 -5.20
CA TRP A 63 5.46 -2.43 -5.41
C TRP A 63 4.04 -1.87 -5.60
N ARG A 64 3.61 -0.93 -4.77
CA ARG A 64 2.31 -0.25 -4.93
C ARG A 64 2.22 0.50 -6.24
N THR A 65 3.26 1.20 -6.64
CA THR A 65 3.35 1.90 -7.93
C THR A 65 3.25 0.90 -9.09
N THR A 66 3.99 -0.21 -9.02
CA THR A 66 3.94 -1.28 -10.04
C THR A 66 2.53 -1.85 -10.19
N LEU A 67 1.82 -2.12 -9.08
CA LEU A 67 0.44 -2.60 -9.10
C LEU A 67 -0.51 -1.59 -9.75
N ARG A 68 -0.36 -0.32 -9.42
CA ARG A 68 -1.22 0.75 -9.96
C ARG A 68 -1.02 0.94 -11.46
N ASP A 69 0.23 1.04 -11.88
CA ASP A 69 0.59 1.44 -13.25
C ASP A 69 0.38 0.31 -14.28
N ASN A 70 0.27 -0.93 -13.84
CA ASN A 70 0.12 -2.11 -14.73
C ASN A 70 -1.20 -2.86 -14.53
N ARG A 71 -2.24 -2.22 -14.02
CA ARG A 71 -3.56 -2.86 -13.74
C ARG A 71 -4.23 -3.47 -14.96
N GLY A 72 -3.99 -2.91 -16.14
CA GLY A 72 -4.64 -3.32 -17.40
C GLY A 72 -4.02 -4.57 -18.05
N ASP A 73 -2.80 -4.96 -17.67
CA ASP A 73 -2.10 -6.11 -18.23
C ASP A 73 -1.59 -7.03 -17.12
N ARG A 74 -2.30 -8.15 -16.94
CA ARG A 74 -1.98 -9.12 -15.87
C ARG A 74 -0.61 -9.77 -16.04
N LEU A 75 -0.22 -10.10 -17.26
CA LEU A 75 1.07 -10.77 -17.51
C LEU A 75 2.22 -9.80 -17.32
N LEU A 76 2.10 -8.59 -17.85
CA LEU A 76 3.08 -7.54 -17.64
C LEU A 76 3.21 -7.19 -16.15
N LEU A 77 2.10 -7.11 -15.42
CA LEU A 77 2.11 -6.88 -13.98
C LEU A 77 2.89 -7.96 -13.23
N GLN A 78 2.65 -9.24 -13.55
CA GLN A 78 3.38 -10.36 -12.93
C GLN A 78 4.87 -10.26 -13.20
N GLN A 79 5.27 -10.00 -14.43
CA GLN A 79 6.68 -9.81 -14.81
C GLN A 79 7.30 -8.65 -14.01
N LYS A 80 6.66 -7.49 -13.99
CA LYS A 80 7.17 -6.30 -13.27
C LYS A 80 7.31 -6.52 -11.77
N VAL A 81 6.40 -7.27 -11.16
CA VAL A 81 6.50 -7.64 -9.73
C VAL A 81 7.68 -8.59 -9.48
N VAL A 82 7.89 -9.57 -10.37
CA VAL A 82 9.05 -10.48 -10.26
C VAL A 82 10.36 -9.72 -10.43
N ASP A 83 10.46 -8.83 -11.41
CA ASP A 83 11.65 -8.01 -11.66
C ASP A 83 11.97 -7.11 -10.43
N LEU A 84 10.95 -6.50 -9.84
CA LEU A 84 11.09 -5.72 -8.63
C LEU A 84 11.61 -6.56 -7.46
N ARG A 85 11.04 -7.75 -7.23
CA ARG A 85 11.47 -8.66 -6.18
C ARG A 85 12.92 -9.11 -6.36
N LEU A 86 13.32 -9.40 -7.60
CA LEU A 86 14.71 -9.76 -7.91
C LEU A 86 15.69 -8.63 -7.59
N ARG A 87 15.34 -7.37 -7.83
CA ARG A 87 16.18 -6.21 -7.49
C ARG A 87 16.39 -6.04 -5.98
N TYR A 88 15.35 -6.26 -5.17
CA TYR A 88 15.43 -6.12 -3.72
C TYR A 88 15.93 -7.36 -2.98
N ARG A 89 15.99 -8.52 -3.67
CA ARG A 89 16.38 -9.79 -3.06
C ARG A 89 17.76 -9.76 -2.40
N SER A 90 18.73 -9.13 -3.04
CA SER A 90 20.10 -9.03 -2.51
C SER A 90 20.12 -8.21 -1.22
N GLU A 91 19.45 -7.05 -1.17
CA GLU A 91 19.41 -6.21 0.03
C GLU A 91 18.77 -6.94 1.22
N PHE A 92 17.66 -7.66 1.00
CA PHE A 92 17.04 -8.46 2.08
C PHE A 92 17.93 -9.61 2.55
N ARG A 93 18.67 -10.26 1.63
CA ARG A 93 19.61 -11.34 1.98
C ARG A 93 20.83 -10.84 2.72
N GLU A 94 21.33 -9.67 2.42
CA GLU A 94 22.43 -9.03 3.16
C GLU A 94 22.05 -8.74 4.62
N ILE A 95 20.81 -8.33 4.86
CA ILE A 95 20.31 -8.00 6.21
C ILE A 95 19.96 -9.27 6.99
N LEU A 96 19.29 -10.23 6.36
CA LEU A 96 18.60 -11.34 7.04
C LEU A 96 19.24 -12.72 6.78
N GLY A 97 20.20 -12.80 5.88
CA GLY A 97 20.73 -14.05 5.35
C GLY A 97 19.88 -14.63 4.23
N GLU A 98 20.44 -15.58 3.51
CA GLU A 98 19.87 -16.20 2.30
C GLU A 98 18.43 -16.69 2.48
N LYS A 99 18.21 -17.51 3.52
CA LYS A 99 16.92 -18.16 3.79
C LYS A 99 15.83 -17.14 4.15
N ARG A 100 16.05 -16.34 5.21
CA ARG A 100 15.05 -15.38 5.68
C ARG A 100 14.82 -14.24 4.69
N GLY A 101 15.87 -13.78 4.00
CA GLY A 101 15.76 -12.77 2.96
C GLY A 101 14.87 -13.21 1.78
N SER A 102 14.89 -14.49 1.43
CA SER A 102 14.01 -15.06 0.40
C SER A 102 12.56 -15.23 0.91
N GLN A 103 12.37 -15.49 2.19
CA GLN A 103 11.04 -15.66 2.81
C GLN A 103 10.25 -14.36 3.01
N VAL A 104 10.86 -13.20 2.84
CA VAL A 104 10.16 -11.88 2.92
C VAL A 104 8.93 -11.86 2.01
N TYR A 105 9.07 -12.33 0.78
CA TYR A 105 7.98 -12.32 -0.22
C TYR A 105 6.90 -13.35 0.08
N ASP A 106 7.26 -14.50 0.63
CA ASP A 106 6.30 -15.53 1.04
C ASP A 106 5.39 -14.99 2.15
N HIS A 107 5.98 -14.35 3.15
CA HIS A 107 5.21 -13.73 4.23
C HIS A 107 4.39 -12.52 3.78
N GLN A 108 4.85 -11.76 2.80
CA GLN A 108 4.06 -10.73 2.15
C GLN A 108 2.80 -11.31 1.49
N GLU A 109 2.93 -12.41 0.75
CA GLU A 109 1.79 -13.06 0.10
C GLU A 109 0.80 -13.63 1.09
N ILE A 110 1.28 -14.25 2.17
CA ILE A 110 0.42 -14.75 3.24
C ILE A 110 -0.35 -13.59 3.89
N PHE A 111 0.31 -12.50 4.21
CA PHE A 111 -0.34 -11.30 4.76
C PHE A 111 -1.46 -10.79 3.87
N ILE A 112 -1.22 -10.68 2.56
CA ILE A 112 -2.21 -10.23 1.58
C ILE A 112 -3.42 -11.17 1.55
N LYS A 113 -3.20 -12.49 1.56
CA LYS A 113 -4.28 -13.49 1.60
C LYS A 113 -5.13 -13.36 2.86
N GLU A 114 -4.49 -13.21 4.02
CA GLU A 114 -5.20 -13.03 5.30
C GLU A 114 -6.02 -11.74 5.31
N MET A 115 -5.48 -10.63 4.82
CA MET A 115 -6.20 -9.36 4.70
C MET A 115 -7.43 -9.48 3.81
N ARG A 116 -7.33 -10.18 2.68
CA ARG A 116 -8.48 -10.41 1.78
C ARG A 116 -9.55 -11.27 2.44
N ARG A 117 -9.16 -12.32 3.15
CA ARG A 117 -10.09 -13.20 3.88
C ARG A 117 -10.88 -12.42 4.92
N VAL A 118 -10.19 -11.67 5.78
CA VAL A 118 -10.83 -10.84 6.82
C VAL A 118 -11.75 -9.78 6.20
N GLY A 119 -11.34 -9.17 5.09
CA GLY A 119 -12.16 -8.20 4.36
C GLY A 119 -13.47 -8.83 3.84
N LYS A 120 -13.39 -10.04 3.29
CA LYS A 120 -14.56 -10.79 2.78
C LYS A 120 -15.52 -11.16 3.94
N GLU A 121 -15.00 -11.73 5.02
CA GLU A 121 -15.80 -12.08 6.21
C GLU A 121 -16.55 -10.88 6.81
N ARG A 122 -15.90 -9.72 6.85
CA ARG A 122 -16.55 -8.47 7.30
C ARG A 122 -17.67 -8.01 6.38
N MET A 123 -17.53 -8.20 5.07
CA MET A 123 -18.58 -7.86 4.10
C MET A 123 -19.78 -8.81 4.23
N GLU A 124 -19.54 -10.10 4.39
CA GLU A 124 -20.59 -11.13 4.54
C GLU A 124 -21.37 -10.95 5.86
N ASN A 125 -20.69 -10.56 6.93
CA ASN A 125 -21.28 -10.36 8.26
C ASN A 125 -21.84 -8.94 8.48
N ARG A 126 -21.87 -8.09 7.47
CA ARG A 126 -22.44 -6.75 7.60
C ARG A 126 -23.96 -6.86 7.76
N PRO A 127 -24.57 -6.37 8.88
CA PRO A 127 -26.02 -6.40 9.04
C PRO A 127 -26.68 -5.67 7.89
N VAL A 128 -27.63 -6.35 7.23
CA VAL A 128 -28.44 -5.73 6.19
C VAL A 128 -29.24 -4.59 6.84
N LYS A 129 -28.93 -3.36 6.46
CA LYS A 129 -29.69 -2.20 6.94
C LYS A 129 -31.15 -2.38 6.45
N PRO A 130 -32.14 -2.46 7.36
CA PRO A 130 -33.51 -2.61 6.94
C PRO A 130 -33.89 -1.46 5.99
N PRO A 131 -34.73 -1.71 4.98
CA PRO A 131 -35.20 -0.64 4.10
C PRO A 131 -35.86 0.45 4.94
N ASN A 132 -35.49 1.69 4.70
CA ASN A 132 -36.19 2.84 5.31
C ASN A 132 -37.66 2.74 4.92
N ASN A 133 -38.50 2.32 5.86
CA ASN A 133 -39.94 2.44 5.70
C ASN A 133 -40.25 3.93 5.67
N LEU A 134 -40.53 4.44 4.48
CA LEU A 134 -41.15 5.74 4.31
C LEU A 134 -42.50 5.70 5.02
N PRO A 135 -42.81 6.71 5.81
CA PRO A 135 -44.14 6.79 6.42
C PRO A 135 -45.16 6.94 5.30
N THR A 136 -46.03 5.94 5.16
CA THR A 136 -47.25 6.07 4.37
C THR A 136 -48.21 6.97 5.13
N ASN A 137 -48.51 8.11 4.56
CA ASN A 137 -49.66 8.91 4.97
C ASN A 137 -50.97 8.19 4.66
#